data_a5c587eb8dc21ee25213b2be396c2b5c
#
_entry.id   a5c587eb8dc21ee25213b2be396c2b5c
#
_cell.length_a   1.000
_cell.length_b   1.000
_cell.length_c   1.000
_cell.angle_alpha   90.00
_cell.angle_beta   90.00
_cell.angle_gamma   90.00
#
_symmetry.space_group_name_H-M   'P 1'
#
loop_
_entity.id
_entity.type
_entity.pdbx_description
1 polymer ?
#
loop_
_entity_poly.entity_id
_entity_poly.type
_entity_poly.pdbx_seq_one_letter_code
_entity_poly.pdbx_strand_id
1 'polypeptide(L)'
;MFSGSDTMLTAHKRRVLAKAVLCAALALAAWTLSPGAGLAQDRQPNIVLIVADDAGYADLGSFGSEISTPNIDALASVGVRFTQFSVSATCSPSRSMMLTGTDSHIAGLGNMAEFMAPNQKGKPGYEGYLNDRVVTVSTLLKDAGYNTYMAGKWHMGEEPRHWPVARGFTRDQTLIPGGGSHLEDMWGLKGERQLYTLNGKAVQTLRPGFHSSEDYSSAIINNIEENRTDGKPFFAYLAFQAPHDPFQLPSEWLNKYRGRYDRGYDVIRAERIERMKRLGILAPDSTVYPRLSNVPAWSALSDEARRKSARQMELYAAMVEHMDANIGKLIEYLKAKSLYDNTLIIFLSDNGPEGNAWNVGSPWDNSRFEDWGKKGTFIQYGAAWAQVSAGPFRLFKGFVSEGGIRAPLIVAGHGTRGSGRISNAVAHVMDIPATILSAAGVPHPGTYNGNNVAPSQGKSLAPVLDNSLVSVRGPSDWLGWELFGNRAIRQDKWKLLWLCEPHGAGNWQLYDLDADPGETNDLSSAQPKVREQLLAHWAEYAASNNVVLPDSSPTCAKAN
;
A
#
# COMPACT_ATOMS: atom_id res chain seq x y z
N MET A 1 9.54 102.04 -13.80
CA MET A 1 10.68 101.20 -13.42
C MET A 1 10.18 99.99 -12.65
N PHE A 2 9.78 98.97 -13.30
CA PHE A 2 9.59 97.61 -12.76
C PHE A 2 9.18 96.71 -13.93
N SER A 3 10.09 95.90 -14.40
CA SER A 3 9.75 94.74 -15.23
C SER A 3 11.03 93.92 -15.45
N GLY A 4 11.10 92.75 -14.86
CA GLY A 4 12.23 91.89 -15.10
C GLY A 4 12.38 90.61 -14.28
N SER A 5 11.40 90.22 -13.43
CA SER A 5 11.54 89.08 -12.53
C SER A 5 10.59 87.88 -12.75
N ASP A 6 9.55 88.07 -13.61
CA ASP A 6 8.51 86.95 -13.73
C ASP A 6 8.75 85.96 -14.86
N THR A 7 9.65 86.23 -15.80
CA THR A 7 9.88 85.33 -16.93
C THR A 7 10.85 84.21 -16.69
N MET A 8 11.73 84.28 -15.66
CA MET A 8 12.64 83.16 -15.32
C MET A 8 12.03 82.07 -14.45
N LEU A 9 11.02 82.45 -13.62
CA LEU A 9 10.39 81.45 -12.72
C LEU A 9 9.47 80.49 -13.49
N THR A 10 8.85 80.94 -14.56
CA THR A 10 7.96 80.08 -15.40
C THR A 10 8.71 79.07 -16.25
N ALA A 11 9.92 79.41 -16.73
CA ALA A 11 10.74 78.49 -17.51
C ALA A 11 11.34 77.36 -16.64
N HIS A 12 11.71 77.71 -15.41
CA HIS A 12 12.24 76.65 -14.47
C HIS A 12 11.17 75.69 -14.03
N LYS A 13 9.95 76.12 -13.68
CA LYS A 13 8.81 75.27 -13.34
C LYS A 13 8.39 74.37 -14.50
N ARG A 14 8.40 74.84 -15.74
CA ARG A 14 8.09 73.99 -16.91
C ARG A 14 9.15 72.90 -17.16
N ARG A 15 10.44 73.17 -16.93
CA ARG A 15 11.52 72.21 -17.09
C ARG A 15 11.48 71.12 -15.96
N VAL A 16 11.09 71.50 -14.76
CA VAL A 16 10.94 70.53 -13.63
C VAL A 16 9.71 69.64 -13.85
N LEU A 17 8.57 70.19 -14.30
CA LEU A 17 7.38 69.38 -14.62
C LEU A 17 7.61 68.43 -15.81
N ALA A 18 8.32 68.86 -16.84
CA ALA A 18 8.66 68.04 -18.02
C ALA A 18 9.59 66.87 -17.64
N LYS A 19 10.55 67.07 -16.73
CA LYS A 19 11.41 66.01 -16.22
C LYS A 19 10.64 65.00 -15.28
N ALA A 20 9.70 65.51 -14.45
CA ALA A 20 8.88 64.69 -13.61
C ALA A 20 7.91 63.80 -14.42
N VAL A 21 7.30 64.33 -15.47
CA VAL A 21 6.42 63.55 -16.36
C VAL A 21 7.20 62.51 -17.17
N LEU A 22 8.45 62.83 -17.62
CA LEU A 22 9.29 61.87 -18.34
C LEU A 22 9.79 60.75 -17.44
N CYS A 23 10.12 61.01 -16.16
CA CYS A 23 10.48 59.99 -15.18
C CYS A 23 9.27 59.13 -14.78
N ALA A 24 8.07 59.69 -14.68
CA ALA A 24 6.85 58.94 -14.41
C ALA A 24 6.45 58.02 -15.59
N ALA A 25 6.63 58.48 -16.83
CA ALA A 25 6.37 57.69 -18.04
C ALA A 25 7.38 56.54 -18.20
N LEU A 26 8.65 56.73 -17.84
CA LEU A 26 9.67 55.67 -17.84
C LEU A 26 9.47 54.67 -16.70
N ALA A 27 8.95 55.10 -15.55
CA ALA A 27 8.61 54.19 -14.45
C ALA A 27 7.36 53.32 -14.76
N LEU A 28 6.35 53.87 -15.46
CA LEU A 28 5.21 53.10 -15.93
C LEU A 28 5.57 52.14 -17.08
N ALA A 29 6.50 52.49 -17.96
CA ALA A 29 6.98 51.59 -19.02
C ALA A 29 7.86 50.44 -18.47
N ALA A 30 8.56 50.65 -17.35
CA ALA A 30 9.32 49.58 -16.68
C ALA A 30 8.43 48.55 -15.93
N TRP A 31 7.19 48.90 -15.58
CA TRP A 31 6.24 47.99 -14.97
C TRP A 31 5.49 47.10 -15.98
N THR A 32 5.51 47.46 -17.27
CA THR A 32 4.87 46.65 -18.32
C THR A 32 5.81 45.64 -18.97
N LEU A 33 7.10 45.61 -18.59
CA LEU A 33 8.12 44.68 -19.08
C LEU A 33 8.66 43.73 -17.97
N SER A 34 7.99 43.62 -16.82
CA SER A 34 8.16 42.40 -16.02
C SER A 34 7.65 41.26 -16.89
N PRO A 35 8.49 40.28 -17.29
CA PRO A 35 7.94 39.06 -17.79
C PRO A 35 7.00 38.59 -16.68
N GLY A 36 5.72 38.52 -17.00
CA GLY A 36 4.74 38.03 -16.05
C GLY A 36 5.37 36.81 -15.36
N ALA A 37 5.50 36.90 -14.05
CA ALA A 37 5.49 35.67 -13.28
C ALA A 37 4.17 35.00 -13.68
N GLY A 38 4.23 34.24 -14.78
CA GLY A 38 3.17 33.30 -15.10
C GLY A 38 2.98 32.57 -13.80
N LEU A 39 1.82 32.73 -13.19
CA LEU A 39 1.36 31.80 -12.18
C LEU A 39 1.69 30.47 -12.81
N ALA A 40 2.72 29.79 -12.29
CA ALA A 40 3.00 28.42 -12.65
C ALA A 40 1.65 27.74 -12.39
N GLN A 41 0.91 27.50 -13.45
CA GLN A 41 -0.33 26.74 -13.39
C GLN A 41 0.13 25.48 -12.70
N ASP A 42 -0.33 25.25 -11.45
CA ASP A 42 0.09 24.11 -10.65
C ASP A 42 -0.09 22.89 -11.55
N ARG A 43 1.00 22.39 -12.11
CA ARG A 43 0.97 21.24 -13.02
C ARG A 43 0.45 20.10 -12.17
N GLN A 44 -0.63 19.48 -12.62
CA GLN A 44 -1.13 18.27 -12.00
C GLN A 44 0.05 17.31 -11.75
N PRO A 45 0.20 16.77 -10.54
CA PRO A 45 1.35 15.93 -10.21
C PRO A 45 1.28 14.60 -10.95
N ASN A 46 2.43 14.03 -11.24
CA ASN A 46 2.53 12.61 -11.51
C ASN A 46 2.26 11.84 -10.22
N ILE A 47 1.78 10.61 -10.35
CA ILE A 47 1.43 9.76 -9.20
C ILE A 47 2.03 8.37 -9.42
N VAL A 48 2.77 7.90 -8.43
CA VAL A 48 3.32 6.54 -8.40
C VAL A 48 2.79 5.85 -7.15
N LEU A 49 1.99 4.79 -7.34
CA LEU A 49 1.51 3.91 -6.29
C LEU A 49 2.29 2.61 -6.35
N ILE A 50 3.11 2.34 -5.34
CA ILE A 50 3.96 1.16 -5.22
C ILE A 50 3.38 0.26 -4.13
N VAL A 51 3.09 -0.98 -4.50
CA VAL A 51 2.47 -1.95 -3.59
C VAL A 51 3.34 -3.19 -3.51
N ALA A 52 3.76 -3.54 -2.29
CA ALA A 52 4.33 -4.83 -1.96
C ALA A 52 3.20 -5.84 -1.66
N ASP A 53 3.39 -7.11 -1.99
CA ASP A 53 2.47 -8.21 -1.75
C ASP A 53 2.97 -9.03 -0.55
N ASP A 54 2.25 -9.03 0.56
CA ASP A 54 2.59 -9.73 1.80
C ASP A 54 3.83 -9.20 2.56
N ALA A 55 4.25 -7.96 2.35
CA ALA A 55 5.32 -7.39 3.16
C ALA A 55 4.82 -7.06 4.58
N GLY A 56 5.50 -7.60 5.59
CA GLY A 56 5.15 -7.34 6.98
C GLY A 56 5.46 -5.91 7.42
N TYR A 57 4.77 -5.47 8.47
CA TYR A 57 4.95 -4.13 9.05
C TYR A 57 6.39 -3.86 9.47
N ALA A 58 7.11 -4.88 9.96
CA ALA A 58 8.47 -4.76 10.47
C ALA A 58 9.55 -5.20 9.47
N ASP A 59 9.27 -5.25 8.16
CA ASP A 59 10.21 -5.76 7.16
C ASP A 59 11.07 -4.69 6.48
N LEU A 60 10.80 -3.41 6.74
CA LEU A 60 11.55 -2.28 6.16
C LEU A 60 12.52 -1.71 7.18
N GLY A 61 13.71 -1.24 6.75
CA GLY A 61 14.70 -0.60 7.61
C GLY A 61 14.12 0.58 8.38
N SER A 62 13.35 1.44 7.72
CA SER A 62 12.64 2.57 8.33
C SER A 62 11.53 2.17 9.31
N PHE A 63 11.14 0.90 9.37
CA PHE A 63 10.22 0.30 10.35
C PHE A 63 10.92 -0.68 11.31
N GLY A 64 12.25 -0.74 11.33
CA GLY A 64 13.04 -1.47 12.33
C GLY A 64 13.61 -2.80 11.86
N SER A 65 13.51 -3.17 10.60
CA SER A 65 14.11 -4.38 10.03
C SER A 65 15.64 -4.32 9.97
N GLU A 66 16.25 -5.50 9.95
CA GLU A 66 17.65 -5.72 9.56
C GLU A 66 17.81 -5.95 8.05
N ILE A 67 16.69 -6.09 7.34
CA ILE A 67 16.68 -6.21 5.88
C ILE A 67 17.04 -4.84 5.28
N SER A 68 17.92 -4.85 4.30
CA SER A 68 18.37 -3.62 3.63
C SER A 68 17.30 -3.13 2.66
N THR A 69 16.75 -1.93 2.92
CA THR A 69 15.77 -1.28 2.04
C THR A 69 16.11 0.20 1.80
N PRO A 70 17.34 0.50 1.29
CA PRO A 70 17.86 1.87 1.25
C PRO A 70 17.00 2.82 0.40
N ASN A 71 16.33 2.34 -0.64
CA ASN A 71 15.52 3.18 -1.53
C ASN A 71 14.16 3.54 -0.91
N ILE A 72 13.50 2.57 -0.27
CA ILE A 72 12.27 2.80 0.50
C ILE A 72 12.57 3.64 1.75
N ASP A 73 13.69 3.38 2.42
CA ASP A 73 14.12 4.17 3.58
C ASP A 73 14.46 5.62 3.20
N ALA A 74 15.00 5.84 1.99
CA ALA A 74 15.22 7.18 1.46
C ALA A 74 13.89 7.92 1.24
N LEU A 75 12.84 7.25 0.71
CA LEU A 75 11.49 7.84 0.63
C LEU A 75 10.95 8.18 2.03
N ALA A 76 11.14 7.28 3.00
CA ALA A 76 10.74 7.50 4.40
C ALA A 76 11.46 8.70 5.04
N SER A 77 12.73 8.94 4.66
CA SER A 77 13.54 10.04 5.19
C SER A 77 13.13 11.42 4.70
N VAL A 78 12.44 11.51 3.57
CA VAL A 78 11.93 12.77 2.99
C VAL A 78 10.40 12.89 3.04
N GLY A 79 9.70 11.81 3.34
CA GLY A 79 8.25 11.70 3.35
C GLY A 79 7.65 11.59 4.75
N VAL A 80 6.46 11.02 4.80
CA VAL A 80 5.68 10.73 6.01
C VAL A 80 5.50 9.22 6.15
N ARG A 81 5.90 8.65 7.30
CA ARG A 81 5.64 7.27 7.70
C ARG A 81 4.39 7.22 8.58
N PHE A 82 3.44 6.37 8.26
CA PHE A 82 2.23 6.18 9.07
C PHE A 82 2.38 4.94 9.95
N THR A 83 2.21 5.10 11.26
CA THR A 83 2.30 3.99 12.21
C THR A 83 0.97 3.28 12.41
N GLN A 84 -0.15 3.91 12.04
CA GLN A 84 -1.50 3.39 12.23
C GLN A 84 -2.27 3.26 10.90
N PHE A 85 -1.59 2.78 9.85
CA PHE A 85 -2.21 2.48 8.57
C PHE A 85 -2.72 1.04 8.56
N SER A 86 -3.99 0.87 8.17
CA SER A 86 -4.67 -0.42 8.11
C SER A 86 -5.13 -0.74 6.68
N VAL A 87 -5.10 -2.01 6.35
CA VAL A 87 -5.53 -2.60 5.09
C VAL A 87 -6.56 -3.71 5.35
N SER A 88 -7.03 -4.45 4.35
CA SER A 88 -7.72 -5.72 4.59
C SER A 88 -6.73 -6.82 4.97
N ALA A 89 -7.23 -7.90 5.55
CA ALA A 89 -6.39 -9.01 5.96
C ALA A 89 -5.92 -9.91 4.80
N THR A 90 -6.22 -9.54 3.54
CA THR A 90 -5.80 -10.30 2.34
C THR A 90 -5.84 -9.46 1.07
N CYS A 91 -5.19 -9.96 0.00
CA CYS A 91 -4.83 -9.25 -1.23
C CYS A 91 -6.01 -8.61 -1.98
N SER A 92 -6.94 -9.39 -2.57
CA SER A 92 -7.95 -8.82 -3.47
C SER A 92 -8.96 -7.90 -2.77
N PRO A 93 -9.42 -8.11 -1.52
CA PRO A 93 -10.14 -7.12 -0.76
C PRO A 93 -9.38 -5.79 -0.61
N SER A 94 -8.10 -5.83 -0.19
CA SER A 94 -7.27 -4.61 -0.08
C SER A 94 -7.09 -3.90 -1.40
N ARG A 95 -6.78 -4.64 -2.48
CA ARG A 95 -6.55 -4.08 -3.83
C ARG A 95 -7.80 -3.42 -4.37
N SER A 96 -9.00 -3.99 -4.12
CA SER A 96 -10.27 -3.38 -4.50
C SER A 96 -10.49 -2.05 -3.78
N MET A 97 -10.29 -2.01 -2.47
CA MET A 97 -10.40 -0.79 -1.66
C MET A 97 -9.36 0.27 -2.05
N MET A 98 -8.13 -0.17 -2.37
CA MET A 98 -7.01 0.68 -2.78
C MET A 98 -7.25 1.39 -4.12
N LEU A 99 -8.02 0.80 -5.03
CA LEU A 99 -8.32 1.41 -6.33
C LEU A 99 -9.68 2.11 -6.39
N THR A 100 -10.59 1.86 -5.44
CA THR A 100 -11.94 2.41 -5.48
C THR A 100 -12.27 3.37 -4.33
N GLY A 101 -11.56 3.25 -3.19
CA GLY A 101 -11.89 3.99 -1.98
C GLY A 101 -13.15 3.50 -1.27
N THR A 102 -13.69 2.35 -1.67
CA THR A 102 -14.94 1.76 -1.18
C THR A 102 -14.67 0.41 -0.57
N ASP A 103 -15.43 0.03 0.47
CA ASP A 103 -15.29 -1.26 1.15
C ASP A 103 -15.38 -2.43 0.15
N SER A 104 -14.58 -3.45 0.38
CA SER A 104 -14.45 -4.61 -0.51
C SER A 104 -15.76 -5.39 -0.70
N HIS A 105 -16.63 -5.43 0.33
CA HIS A 105 -17.96 -6.06 0.24
C HIS A 105 -18.94 -5.26 -0.64
N ILE A 106 -18.70 -3.97 -0.86
CA ILE A 106 -19.43 -3.19 -1.86
C ILE A 106 -18.80 -3.37 -3.24
N ALA A 107 -17.47 -3.40 -3.29
CA ALA A 107 -16.70 -3.46 -4.53
C ALA A 107 -16.75 -4.82 -5.25
N GLY A 108 -17.29 -5.87 -4.61
CA GLY A 108 -17.44 -7.20 -5.21
C GLY A 108 -16.41 -8.23 -4.75
N LEU A 109 -15.56 -7.84 -3.83
CA LEU A 109 -14.42 -8.62 -3.34
C LEU A 109 -14.40 -8.69 -1.80
N GLY A 110 -15.57 -8.91 -1.18
CA GLY A 110 -15.69 -9.16 0.25
C GLY A 110 -14.90 -10.39 0.72
N ASN A 111 -14.53 -11.25 -0.24
CA ASN A 111 -13.56 -12.33 -0.06
C ASN A 111 -12.76 -12.51 -1.35
N MET A 112 -11.62 -13.21 -1.29
CA MET A 112 -10.93 -13.70 -2.49
C MET A 112 -11.80 -14.71 -3.23
N ALA A 113 -11.83 -14.65 -4.56
CA ALA A 113 -12.69 -15.51 -5.40
C ALA A 113 -12.50 -17.00 -5.11
N GLU A 114 -11.25 -17.43 -4.89
CA GLU A 114 -10.84 -18.81 -4.63
C GLU A 114 -11.18 -19.32 -3.22
N PHE A 115 -11.51 -18.42 -2.29
CA PHE A 115 -11.82 -18.75 -0.87
C PHE A 115 -13.24 -18.39 -0.45
N MET A 116 -14.10 -17.99 -1.41
CA MET A 116 -15.52 -17.74 -1.09
C MET A 116 -16.22 -18.98 -0.57
N ALA A 117 -16.83 -18.85 0.59
CA ALA A 117 -17.68 -19.89 1.17
C ALA A 117 -18.92 -20.15 0.29
N PRO A 118 -19.50 -21.37 0.34
CA PRO A 118 -20.69 -21.70 -0.46
C PRO A 118 -21.85 -20.71 -0.32
N ASN A 119 -22.14 -20.25 0.91
CA ASN A 119 -23.23 -19.30 1.17
C ASN A 119 -22.93 -17.84 0.73
N GLN A 120 -21.66 -17.50 0.43
CA GLN A 120 -21.24 -16.21 -0.09
C GLN A 120 -21.40 -16.13 -1.61
N LYS A 121 -21.25 -17.26 -2.32
CA LYS A 121 -21.31 -17.31 -3.79
C LYS A 121 -22.64 -16.76 -4.32
N GLY A 122 -22.55 -15.84 -5.27
CA GLY A 122 -23.71 -15.20 -5.89
C GLY A 122 -24.41 -14.14 -5.02
N LYS A 123 -23.87 -13.79 -3.86
CA LYS A 123 -24.36 -12.67 -3.05
C LYS A 123 -23.74 -11.35 -3.52
N PRO A 124 -24.49 -10.22 -3.43
CA PRO A 124 -23.91 -8.90 -3.67
C PRO A 124 -22.70 -8.65 -2.78
N GLY A 125 -21.59 -8.21 -3.38
CA GLY A 125 -20.31 -8.00 -2.67
C GLY A 125 -19.36 -9.20 -2.70
N TYR A 126 -19.79 -10.31 -3.25
CA TYR A 126 -19.02 -11.55 -3.39
C TYR A 126 -19.01 -12.04 -4.85
N GLU A 127 -18.89 -11.09 -5.78
CA GLU A 127 -18.81 -11.37 -7.22
C GLU A 127 -17.46 -12.03 -7.60
N GLY A 128 -16.40 -11.83 -6.79
CA GLY A 128 -15.06 -12.30 -7.06
C GLY A 128 -14.27 -11.44 -8.06
N TYR A 129 -14.80 -10.27 -8.40
CA TYR A 129 -14.18 -9.28 -9.28
C TYR A 129 -14.70 -7.87 -8.92
N LEU A 130 -14.00 -6.83 -9.38
CA LEU A 130 -14.51 -5.46 -9.27
C LEU A 130 -15.81 -5.34 -10.06
N ASN A 131 -16.91 -5.07 -9.35
CA ASN A 131 -18.23 -4.89 -9.97
C ASN A 131 -18.43 -3.46 -10.50
N ASP A 132 -19.59 -3.19 -11.10
CA ASP A 132 -19.91 -1.89 -11.71
C ASP A 132 -20.58 -0.91 -10.72
N ARG A 133 -20.66 -1.27 -9.43
CA ARG A 133 -21.08 -0.36 -8.35
C ARG A 133 -19.95 0.55 -7.88
N VAL A 134 -18.74 0.34 -8.37
CA VAL A 134 -17.57 1.16 -8.05
C VAL A 134 -16.84 1.61 -9.32
N VAL A 135 -16.14 2.72 -9.22
CA VAL A 135 -15.24 3.24 -10.26
C VAL A 135 -13.83 3.31 -9.72
N THR A 136 -12.84 2.91 -10.52
CA THR A 136 -11.44 2.93 -10.10
C THR A 136 -10.81 4.30 -10.26
N VAL A 137 -9.85 4.63 -9.40
CA VAL A 137 -9.05 5.84 -9.51
C VAL A 137 -8.32 5.94 -10.85
N SER A 138 -7.88 4.81 -11.42
CA SER A 138 -7.28 4.74 -12.75
C SER A 138 -8.23 5.18 -13.86
N THR A 139 -9.51 4.79 -13.78
CA THR A 139 -10.55 5.24 -14.71
C THR A 139 -10.75 6.75 -14.62
N LEU A 140 -10.93 7.27 -13.41
CA LEU A 140 -11.16 8.71 -13.20
C LEU A 140 -9.97 9.56 -13.62
N LEU A 141 -8.74 9.13 -13.36
CA LEU A 141 -7.54 9.82 -13.80
C LEU A 141 -7.36 9.76 -15.31
N LYS A 142 -7.66 8.63 -15.95
CA LYS A 142 -7.66 8.53 -17.42
C LYS A 142 -8.62 9.55 -18.05
N ASP A 143 -9.84 9.64 -17.52
CA ASP A 143 -10.86 10.59 -18.00
C ASP A 143 -10.43 12.05 -17.76
N ALA A 144 -9.65 12.29 -16.70
CA ALA A 144 -9.03 13.60 -16.41
C ALA A 144 -7.76 13.88 -17.23
N GLY A 145 -7.40 13.01 -18.19
CA GLY A 145 -6.30 13.24 -19.12
C GLY A 145 -4.94 12.67 -18.70
N TYR A 146 -4.86 11.92 -17.62
CA TYR A 146 -3.64 11.23 -17.22
C TYR A 146 -3.32 10.06 -18.17
N ASN A 147 -2.03 9.84 -18.38
CA ASN A 147 -1.55 8.53 -18.82
C ASN A 147 -1.61 7.56 -17.65
N THR A 148 -2.17 6.36 -17.84
CA THR A 148 -2.41 5.41 -16.74
C THR A 148 -1.72 4.08 -17.04
N TYR A 149 -0.78 3.68 -16.20
CA TYR A 149 0.07 2.51 -16.40
C TYR A 149 -0.05 1.54 -15.23
N MET A 150 -0.05 0.25 -15.53
CA MET A 150 0.02 -0.81 -14.54
C MET A 150 1.09 -1.82 -14.89
N ALA A 151 1.87 -2.24 -13.88
CA ALA A 151 2.68 -3.43 -13.96
C ALA A 151 2.62 -4.21 -12.65
N GLY A 152 2.44 -5.53 -12.73
CA GLY A 152 2.40 -6.41 -11.57
C GLY A 152 1.11 -7.18 -11.38
N LYS A 153 0.81 -7.56 -10.13
CA LYS A 153 -0.33 -8.38 -9.74
C LYS A 153 -1.64 -7.58 -9.75
N TRP A 154 -2.68 -8.15 -10.36
CA TRP A 154 -4.05 -7.60 -10.41
C TRP A 154 -4.95 -8.15 -9.31
N HIS A 155 -5.31 -9.42 -9.40
CA HIS A 155 -6.13 -10.19 -8.46
C HIS A 155 -7.54 -9.62 -8.20
N MET A 156 -8.17 -9.00 -9.22
CA MET A 156 -9.51 -8.40 -9.10
C MET A 156 -10.43 -8.78 -10.27
N GLY A 157 -10.32 -10.04 -10.72
CA GLY A 157 -11.14 -10.65 -11.76
C GLY A 157 -10.34 -11.12 -12.97
N GLU A 158 -10.68 -12.30 -13.48
CA GLU A 158 -9.90 -13.02 -14.49
C GLU A 158 -10.47 -12.89 -15.91
N GLU A 159 -11.74 -12.49 -16.09
CA GLU A 159 -12.32 -12.29 -17.42
C GLU A 159 -11.80 -10.98 -18.06
N PRO A 160 -11.69 -10.89 -19.40
CA PRO A 160 -11.17 -9.70 -20.09
C PRO A 160 -11.87 -8.38 -19.72
N ARG A 161 -13.18 -8.41 -19.42
CA ARG A 161 -13.94 -7.23 -18.96
C ARG A 161 -13.53 -6.75 -17.56
N HIS A 162 -12.76 -7.54 -16.80
CA HIS A 162 -12.28 -7.20 -15.46
C HIS A 162 -10.79 -6.83 -15.45
N TRP A 163 -10.08 -6.97 -16.57
CA TRP A 163 -8.64 -6.69 -16.64
C TRP A 163 -8.31 -5.21 -16.48
N PRO A 164 -7.05 -4.88 -16.18
CA PRO A 164 -6.62 -3.50 -15.92
C PRO A 164 -7.06 -2.50 -17.00
N VAL A 165 -6.95 -2.87 -18.28
CA VAL A 165 -7.35 -1.99 -19.40
C VAL A 165 -8.85 -1.66 -19.41
N ALA A 166 -9.70 -2.59 -18.95
CA ALA A 166 -11.14 -2.34 -18.78
C ALA A 166 -11.44 -1.52 -17.52
N ARG A 167 -10.47 -1.33 -16.66
CA ARG A 167 -10.54 -0.56 -15.41
C ARG A 167 -9.66 0.70 -15.43
N GLY A 168 -9.46 1.25 -16.64
CA GLY A 168 -8.90 2.59 -16.83
C GLY A 168 -7.40 2.66 -17.04
N PHE A 169 -6.66 1.56 -17.08
CA PHE A 169 -5.25 1.58 -17.45
C PHE A 169 -5.08 1.58 -18.98
N THR A 170 -4.25 2.50 -19.49
CA THR A 170 -3.98 2.60 -20.94
C THR A 170 -2.92 1.60 -21.39
N ARG A 171 -2.05 1.19 -20.47
CA ARG A 171 -1.02 0.16 -20.70
C ARG A 171 -0.89 -0.73 -19.48
N ASP A 172 -0.67 -2.01 -19.72
CA ASP A 172 -0.44 -2.97 -18.65
C ASP A 172 0.59 -4.04 -19.02
N GLN A 173 1.31 -4.53 -18.01
CA GLN A 173 2.05 -5.80 -18.01
C GLN A 173 1.72 -6.52 -16.70
N THR A 174 0.75 -7.44 -16.74
CA THR A 174 0.02 -7.82 -15.54
C THR A 174 -0.07 -9.33 -15.35
N LEU A 175 0.21 -9.80 -14.13
CA LEU A 175 -0.23 -11.09 -13.61
C LEU A 175 -1.68 -10.94 -13.17
N ILE A 176 -2.61 -11.63 -13.82
CA ILE A 176 -4.06 -11.48 -13.55
C ILE A 176 -4.49 -12.16 -12.25
N PRO A 177 -4.14 -13.45 -11.97
CA PRO A 177 -4.54 -14.13 -10.74
C PRO A 177 -3.72 -13.72 -9.51
N GLY A 178 -3.98 -14.41 -8.40
CA GLY A 178 -3.51 -14.06 -7.06
C GLY A 178 -2.03 -14.28 -6.78
N GLY A 179 -1.32 -15.05 -7.59
CA GLY A 179 0.11 -15.34 -7.37
C GLY A 179 0.61 -16.50 -8.21
N GLY A 180 1.92 -16.71 -8.22
CA GLY A 180 2.58 -17.77 -8.96
C GLY A 180 4.09 -17.56 -9.01
N SER A 181 4.77 -18.28 -9.87
CA SER A 181 6.21 -18.13 -10.10
C SER A 181 6.61 -16.70 -10.42
N HIS A 182 7.71 -16.25 -9.85
CA HIS A 182 8.32 -14.95 -10.17
C HIS A 182 9.14 -14.99 -11.47
N LEU A 183 9.20 -16.15 -12.12
CA LEU A 183 10.07 -16.43 -13.27
C LEU A 183 9.24 -16.71 -14.53
N GLU A 184 9.93 -16.93 -15.67
CA GLU A 184 9.32 -17.09 -16.98
C GLU A 184 8.51 -18.38 -17.19
N ASP A 185 8.54 -19.34 -16.24
CA ASP A 185 7.81 -20.61 -16.33
C ASP A 185 6.28 -20.44 -16.19
N MET A 186 5.83 -19.34 -15.62
CA MET A 186 4.40 -19.01 -15.47
C MET A 186 3.60 -20.06 -14.67
N TRP A 187 4.21 -20.73 -13.68
CA TRP A 187 3.48 -21.68 -12.84
C TRP A 187 2.66 -20.94 -11.76
N GLY A 188 1.41 -21.33 -11.64
CA GLY A 188 0.53 -20.87 -10.58
C GLY A 188 0.77 -21.58 -9.25
N LEU A 189 0.15 -21.08 -8.18
CA LEU A 189 0.31 -21.63 -6.83
C LEU A 189 -0.07 -23.10 -6.73
N LYS A 190 -1.02 -23.56 -7.54
CA LYS A 190 -1.46 -24.98 -7.61
C LYS A 190 -0.88 -25.73 -8.81
N GLY A 191 0.12 -25.15 -9.51
CA GLY A 191 0.77 -25.73 -10.67
C GLY A 191 0.07 -25.51 -12.00
N GLU A 192 -1.04 -24.78 -12.02
CA GLU A 192 -1.71 -24.35 -13.25
C GLU A 192 -0.87 -23.27 -13.97
N ARG A 193 -1.16 -23.02 -15.25
CA ARG A 193 -0.52 -21.96 -15.99
C ARG A 193 -1.13 -20.61 -15.67
N GLN A 194 -0.30 -19.65 -15.28
CA GLN A 194 -0.74 -18.32 -14.95
C GLN A 194 -1.12 -17.47 -16.17
N LEU A 195 -2.16 -16.66 -16.01
CA LEU A 195 -2.61 -15.71 -17.00
C LEU A 195 -1.87 -14.39 -16.83
N TYR A 196 -1.11 -14.00 -17.85
CA TYR A 196 -0.50 -12.68 -17.96
C TYR A 196 -1.12 -11.89 -19.10
N THR A 197 -1.16 -10.56 -18.94
CA THR A 197 -1.57 -9.64 -20.01
C THR A 197 -0.47 -8.64 -20.33
N LEU A 198 -0.46 -8.20 -21.59
CA LEU A 198 0.35 -7.08 -22.08
C LEU A 198 -0.56 -6.19 -22.93
N ASN A 199 -0.80 -4.96 -22.47
CA ASN A 199 -1.67 -3.97 -23.13
C ASN A 199 -3.05 -4.57 -23.49
N GLY A 200 -3.68 -5.23 -22.51
CA GLY A 200 -5.01 -5.84 -22.64
C GLY A 200 -5.08 -7.11 -23.49
N LYS A 201 -3.94 -7.72 -23.82
CA LYS A 201 -3.88 -8.98 -24.57
C LYS A 201 -3.22 -10.06 -23.72
N ALA A 202 -3.84 -11.24 -23.66
CA ALA A 202 -3.22 -12.40 -23.02
C ALA A 202 -1.91 -12.79 -23.72
N VAL A 203 -0.87 -13.07 -22.92
CA VAL A 203 0.42 -13.51 -23.43
C VAL A 203 0.64 -15.00 -23.15
N GLN A 204 1.21 -15.71 -24.13
CA GLN A 204 1.44 -17.14 -24.01
C GLN A 204 2.78 -17.49 -23.37
N THR A 205 3.75 -16.61 -23.42
CA THR A 205 5.08 -16.82 -22.86
C THR A 205 5.64 -15.50 -22.36
N LEU A 206 6.36 -15.54 -21.25
CA LEU A 206 7.19 -14.43 -20.79
C LEU A 206 8.57 -14.50 -21.48
N ARG A 207 9.29 -13.38 -21.49
CA ARG A 207 10.64 -13.35 -22.09
C ARG A 207 11.59 -14.29 -21.34
N PRO A 208 12.60 -14.86 -21.99
CA PRO A 208 13.68 -15.57 -21.31
C PRO A 208 14.36 -14.65 -20.27
N GLY A 209 14.62 -15.19 -19.08
CA GLY A 209 15.19 -14.43 -17.95
C GLY A 209 14.23 -13.38 -17.35
N PHE A 210 12.93 -13.57 -17.51
CA PHE A 210 11.93 -12.75 -16.81
C PHE A 210 12.07 -12.97 -15.30
N HIS A 211 12.07 -11.86 -14.56
CA HIS A 211 11.83 -11.83 -13.12
C HIS A 211 10.83 -10.74 -12.78
N SER A 212 9.76 -11.09 -12.06
CA SER A 212 8.60 -10.22 -11.80
C SER A 212 8.99 -8.81 -11.33
N SER A 213 9.87 -8.69 -10.32
CA SER A 213 10.26 -7.37 -9.78
C SER A 213 11.01 -6.51 -10.79
N GLU A 214 11.89 -7.11 -11.60
CA GLU A 214 12.69 -6.40 -12.61
C GLU A 214 11.83 -5.96 -13.80
N ASP A 215 11.02 -6.89 -14.30
CA ASP A 215 10.20 -6.66 -15.49
C ASP A 215 9.07 -5.66 -15.22
N TYR A 216 8.42 -5.72 -14.05
CA TYR A 216 7.36 -4.77 -13.71
C TYR A 216 7.91 -3.34 -13.55
N SER A 217 9.04 -3.17 -12.85
CA SER A 217 9.68 -1.86 -12.72
C SER A 217 10.12 -1.30 -14.08
N SER A 218 10.71 -2.16 -14.91
CA SER A 218 11.14 -1.79 -16.27
C SER A 218 9.94 -1.40 -17.16
N ALA A 219 8.82 -2.12 -17.05
CA ALA A 219 7.60 -1.81 -17.80
C ALA A 219 7.05 -0.42 -17.44
N ILE A 220 7.00 -0.07 -16.15
CA ILE A 220 6.59 1.27 -15.71
C ILE A 220 7.54 2.34 -16.27
N ILE A 221 8.85 2.15 -16.14
CA ILE A 221 9.86 3.09 -16.66
C ILE A 221 9.70 3.29 -18.18
N ASN A 222 9.55 2.21 -18.93
CA ASN A 222 9.39 2.25 -20.38
C ASN A 222 8.09 2.98 -20.79
N ASN A 223 6.97 2.69 -20.11
CA ASN A 223 5.69 3.34 -20.38
C ASN A 223 5.75 4.86 -20.10
N ILE A 224 6.45 5.29 -19.03
CA ILE A 224 6.66 6.71 -18.73
C ILE A 224 7.54 7.34 -19.81
N GLU A 225 8.67 6.70 -20.20
CA GLU A 225 9.59 7.26 -21.21
C GLU A 225 8.93 7.41 -22.56
N GLU A 226 8.12 6.45 -23.01
CA GLU A 226 7.41 6.50 -24.30
C GLU A 226 6.45 7.70 -24.42
N ASN A 227 5.81 8.11 -23.31
CA ASN A 227 4.84 9.19 -23.32
C ASN A 227 5.36 10.48 -22.65
N ARG A 228 6.63 10.55 -22.27
CA ARG A 228 7.22 11.64 -21.48
C ARG A 228 7.06 13.03 -22.11
N THR A 229 6.98 13.12 -23.42
CA THR A 229 6.93 14.38 -24.18
C THR A 229 5.52 14.79 -24.61
N ASP A 230 4.48 14.05 -24.24
CA ASP A 230 3.10 14.38 -24.63
C ASP A 230 2.46 15.47 -23.73
N GLY A 231 3.18 15.91 -22.69
CA GLY A 231 2.76 16.99 -21.79
C GLY A 231 1.72 16.58 -20.74
N LYS A 232 1.30 15.31 -20.70
CA LYS A 232 0.33 14.80 -19.73
C LYS A 232 0.99 14.30 -18.46
N PRO A 233 0.33 14.44 -17.30
CA PRO A 233 0.74 13.73 -16.10
C PRO A 233 0.47 12.23 -16.24
N PHE A 234 1.11 11.43 -15.39
CA PHE A 234 0.85 9.99 -15.37
C PHE A 234 0.45 9.49 -13.98
N PHE A 235 -0.33 8.41 -13.97
CA PHE A 235 -0.58 7.53 -12.83
C PHE A 235 0.04 6.17 -13.13
N ALA A 236 1.03 5.77 -12.34
CA ALA A 236 1.71 4.49 -12.44
C ALA A 236 1.40 3.62 -11.21
N TYR A 237 0.73 2.49 -11.42
CA TYR A 237 0.46 1.47 -10.40
C TYR A 237 1.46 0.33 -10.56
N LEU A 238 2.51 0.34 -9.73
CA LEU A 238 3.53 -0.69 -9.65
C LEU A 238 3.19 -1.65 -8.51
N ALA A 239 2.50 -2.73 -8.86
CA ALA A 239 1.98 -3.72 -7.93
C ALA A 239 2.90 -4.95 -7.92
N PHE A 240 3.99 -4.90 -7.14
CA PHE A 240 4.88 -6.05 -7.03
C PHE A 240 4.13 -7.31 -6.61
N GLN A 241 4.59 -8.45 -7.08
CA GLN A 241 4.25 -9.75 -6.54
C GLN A 241 5.17 -10.09 -5.35
N ALA A 242 6.35 -9.48 -5.28
CA ALA A 242 7.29 -9.64 -4.17
C ALA A 242 6.81 -8.88 -2.92
N PRO A 243 7.08 -9.41 -1.70
CA PRO A 243 7.77 -10.68 -1.40
C PRO A 243 6.86 -11.91 -1.21
N HIS A 244 5.65 -11.96 -1.81
CA HIS A 244 4.75 -13.13 -1.77
C HIS A 244 5.47 -14.40 -2.23
N ASP A 245 5.16 -15.53 -1.61
CA ASP A 245 5.65 -16.83 -2.06
C ASP A 245 5.16 -17.22 -3.48
N PRO A 246 5.92 -18.09 -4.17
CA PRO A 246 7.18 -18.76 -3.80
C PRO A 246 8.38 -17.81 -3.75
N PHE A 247 9.26 -17.99 -2.77
CA PHE A 247 10.47 -17.17 -2.69
C PHE A 247 11.46 -17.59 -3.79
N GLN A 248 11.50 -16.82 -4.87
CA GLN A 248 12.33 -17.05 -6.05
C GLN A 248 13.11 -15.80 -6.42
N LEU A 249 14.34 -15.98 -6.85
CA LEU A 249 15.31 -14.90 -7.06
C LEU A 249 16.23 -15.17 -8.25
N PRO A 250 16.78 -14.14 -8.90
CA PRO A 250 17.95 -14.28 -9.75
C PRO A 250 19.12 -14.87 -8.96
N SER A 251 19.99 -15.62 -9.67
CA SER A 251 21.06 -16.43 -9.04
C SER A 251 22.01 -15.65 -8.13
N GLU A 252 22.32 -14.39 -8.49
CA GLU A 252 23.19 -13.50 -7.74
C GLU A 252 22.60 -13.03 -6.40
N TRP A 253 21.30 -13.12 -6.23
CA TRP A 253 20.59 -12.75 -5.01
C TRP A 253 20.42 -13.91 -4.02
N LEU A 254 20.50 -15.16 -4.48
CA LEU A 254 20.18 -16.34 -3.67
C LEU A 254 20.96 -16.45 -2.37
N ASN A 255 22.20 -15.97 -2.32
CA ASN A 255 23.07 -16.10 -1.14
C ASN A 255 23.32 -14.78 -0.40
N LYS A 256 22.60 -13.72 -0.71
CA LYS A 256 22.84 -12.38 -0.16
C LYS A 256 22.72 -12.31 1.37
N TYR A 257 21.80 -13.07 1.94
CA TYR A 257 21.56 -13.12 3.39
C TYR A 257 22.08 -14.41 4.05
N ARG A 258 22.99 -15.16 3.40
CA ARG A 258 23.48 -16.44 3.91
C ARG A 258 24.03 -16.32 5.33
N GLY A 259 23.50 -17.15 6.26
CA GLY A 259 23.89 -17.18 7.68
C GLY A 259 23.32 -16.04 8.54
N ARG A 260 22.59 -15.08 7.96
CA ARG A 260 22.07 -13.93 8.69
C ARG A 260 21.01 -14.31 9.74
N TYR A 261 20.27 -15.39 9.49
CA TYR A 261 19.13 -15.82 10.30
C TYR A 261 19.40 -17.07 11.14
N ASP A 262 20.67 -17.52 11.25
CA ASP A 262 21.05 -18.67 12.07
C ASP A 262 20.78 -18.47 13.57
N ARG A 263 20.65 -17.21 14.02
CA ARG A 263 20.29 -16.84 15.41
C ARG A 263 18.80 -17.05 15.71
N GLY A 264 17.97 -17.26 14.68
CA GLY A 264 16.57 -17.62 14.75
C GLY A 264 15.59 -16.48 14.99
N TYR A 265 14.32 -16.84 14.81
CA TYR A 265 13.22 -15.89 14.80
C TYR A 265 12.98 -15.23 16.17
N ASP A 266 13.22 -15.91 17.30
CA ASP A 266 13.02 -15.30 18.62
C ASP A 266 13.96 -14.08 18.83
N VAL A 267 15.22 -14.23 18.43
CA VAL A 267 16.24 -13.18 18.55
C VAL A 267 15.99 -12.04 17.57
N ILE A 268 15.74 -12.37 16.30
CA ILE A 268 15.50 -11.38 15.24
C ILE A 268 14.26 -10.54 15.56
N ARG A 269 13.17 -11.17 16.02
CA ARG A 269 11.96 -10.46 16.43
C ARG A 269 12.23 -9.47 17.56
N ALA A 270 12.91 -9.89 18.60
CA ALA A 270 13.25 -9.03 19.72
C ALA A 270 14.07 -7.81 19.26
N GLU A 271 15.07 -8.02 18.39
CA GLU A 271 15.89 -6.94 17.83
C GLU A 271 15.10 -5.96 16.96
N ARG A 272 14.14 -6.45 16.13
CA ARG A 272 13.25 -5.59 15.35
C ARG A 272 12.39 -4.72 16.26
N ILE A 273 11.76 -5.29 17.27
CA ILE A 273 10.94 -4.57 18.24
C ILE A 273 11.74 -3.47 18.94
N GLU A 274 12.95 -3.76 19.40
CA GLU A 274 13.81 -2.76 20.04
C GLU A 274 14.25 -1.66 19.06
N ARG A 275 14.46 -1.98 17.77
CA ARG A 275 14.72 -0.95 16.75
C ARG A 275 13.49 -0.10 16.46
N MET A 276 12.29 -0.70 16.41
CA MET A 276 11.03 0.03 16.24
C MET A 276 10.81 1.05 17.37
N LYS A 277 11.09 0.68 18.62
CA LYS A 277 11.05 1.58 19.77
C LYS A 277 12.05 2.73 19.62
N ARG A 278 13.31 2.45 19.27
CA ARG A 278 14.34 3.49 19.04
C ARG A 278 14.00 4.45 17.90
N LEU A 279 13.31 3.96 16.86
CA LEU A 279 12.86 4.77 15.71
C LEU A 279 11.59 5.57 16.00
N GLY A 280 10.94 5.38 17.16
CA GLY A 280 9.65 6.00 17.48
C GLY A 280 8.46 5.45 16.68
N ILE A 281 8.62 4.28 16.06
CA ILE A 281 7.54 3.55 15.35
C ILE A 281 6.63 2.84 16.35
N LEU A 282 7.19 2.40 17.48
CA LEU A 282 6.51 1.75 18.58
C LEU A 282 6.83 2.50 19.88
N ALA A 283 5.82 2.75 20.72
CA ALA A 283 6.07 3.37 22.03
C ALA A 283 6.90 2.44 22.92
N PRO A 284 7.79 2.97 23.80
CA PRO A 284 8.70 2.15 24.60
C PRO A 284 8.01 1.12 25.50
N ASP A 285 6.83 1.44 25.99
CA ASP A 285 6.00 0.65 26.91
C ASP A 285 4.90 -0.16 26.22
N SER A 286 4.82 -0.11 24.88
CA SER A 286 3.84 -0.88 24.11
C SER A 286 3.95 -2.37 24.39
N THR A 287 2.80 -3.04 24.51
CA THR A 287 2.75 -4.50 24.62
C THR A 287 3.11 -5.15 23.29
N VAL A 288 3.65 -6.35 23.38
CA VAL A 288 4.05 -7.17 22.25
C VAL A 288 3.34 -8.51 22.35
N TYR A 289 2.65 -8.93 21.30
CA TYR A 289 2.01 -10.23 21.29
C TYR A 289 3.05 -11.35 21.50
N PRO A 290 2.83 -12.31 22.42
CA PRO A 290 3.78 -13.38 22.68
C PRO A 290 3.98 -14.27 21.45
N ARG A 291 5.02 -15.15 21.48
CA ARG A 291 5.17 -16.17 20.46
C ARG A 291 3.92 -17.03 20.41
N LEU A 292 3.43 -17.31 19.20
CA LEU A 292 2.27 -18.18 18.98
C LEU A 292 2.47 -19.54 19.64
N SER A 293 1.45 -20.07 20.28
CA SER A 293 1.52 -21.31 21.05
C SER A 293 1.87 -22.54 20.21
N ASN A 294 1.53 -22.52 18.93
CA ASN A 294 1.83 -23.56 17.94
C ASN A 294 3.21 -23.37 17.25
N VAL A 295 3.95 -22.31 17.59
CA VAL A 295 5.31 -22.07 17.10
C VAL A 295 6.30 -22.49 18.18
N PRO A 296 7.15 -23.51 17.95
CA PRO A 296 8.16 -23.93 18.92
C PRO A 296 9.18 -22.82 19.17
N ALA A 297 9.89 -22.86 20.31
CA ALA A 297 11.05 -22.00 20.49
C ALA A 297 12.16 -22.39 19.51
N TRP A 298 12.93 -21.42 19.02
CA TRP A 298 14.07 -21.70 18.13
C TRP A 298 15.02 -22.75 18.73
N SER A 299 15.28 -22.65 20.02
CA SER A 299 16.15 -23.60 20.76
C SER A 299 15.60 -25.03 20.79
N ALA A 300 14.31 -25.22 20.60
CA ALA A 300 13.67 -26.55 20.59
C ALA A 300 13.70 -27.23 19.21
N LEU A 301 14.10 -26.51 18.16
CA LEU A 301 14.22 -27.07 16.81
C LEU A 301 15.46 -27.95 16.68
N SER A 302 15.39 -28.99 15.84
CA SER A 302 16.56 -29.74 15.39
C SER A 302 17.48 -28.85 14.53
N ASP A 303 18.75 -29.22 14.38
CA ASP A 303 19.70 -28.47 13.55
C ASP A 303 19.27 -28.41 12.08
N GLU A 304 18.66 -29.48 11.57
CA GLU A 304 18.08 -29.51 10.22
C GLU A 304 16.91 -28.52 10.10
N ALA A 305 16.00 -28.50 11.07
CA ALA A 305 14.86 -27.59 11.07
C ALA A 305 15.30 -26.13 11.18
N ARG A 306 16.29 -25.81 12.04
CA ARG A 306 16.91 -24.48 12.13
C ARG A 306 17.51 -24.05 10.80
N ARG A 307 18.32 -24.91 10.16
CA ARG A 307 18.94 -24.63 8.87
C ARG A 307 17.92 -24.34 7.78
N LYS A 308 16.84 -25.15 7.69
CA LYS A 308 15.76 -24.93 6.73
C LYS A 308 15.01 -23.64 7.01
N SER A 309 14.65 -23.41 8.27
CA SER A 309 13.93 -22.20 8.68
C SER A 309 14.75 -20.92 8.46
N ALA A 310 16.06 -20.93 8.79
CA ALA A 310 16.95 -19.82 8.49
C ALA A 310 17.00 -19.53 6.97
N ARG A 311 17.11 -20.60 6.16
CA ARG A 311 17.17 -20.48 4.70
C ARG A 311 15.89 -19.87 4.10
N GLN A 312 14.72 -20.19 4.62
CA GLN A 312 13.45 -19.60 4.21
C GLN A 312 13.48 -18.08 4.39
N MET A 313 13.91 -17.61 5.56
CA MET A 313 13.99 -16.17 5.84
C MET A 313 15.10 -15.46 5.06
N GLU A 314 16.24 -16.12 4.79
CA GLU A 314 17.30 -15.60 3.92
C GLU A 314 16.77 -15.26 2.52
N LEU A 315 15.96 -16.16 1.94
CA LEU A 315 15.35 -15.97 0.62
C LEU A 315 14.31 -14.85 0.64
N TYR A 316 13.45 -14.82 1.66
CA TYR A 316 12.48 -13.76 1.84
C TYR A 316 13.15 -12.38 1.94
N ALA A 317 14.17 -12.25 2.81
CA ALA A 317 14.90 -11.01 2.99
C ALA A 317 15.58 -10.54 1.68
N ALA A 318 16.13 -11.48 0.92
CA ALA A 318 16.70 -11.18 -0.39
C ALA A 318 15.63 -10.71 -1.39
N MET A 319 14.40 -11.26 -1.34
CA MET A 319 13.29 -10.77 -2.18
C MET A 319 12.86 -9.35 -1.82
N VAL A 320 12.79 -9.03 -0.53
CA VAL A 320 12.48 -7.66 -0.07
C VAL A 320 13.54 -6.67 -0.55
N GLU A 321 14.83 -6.98 -0.38
CA GLU A 321 15.92 -6.11 -0.86
C GLU A 321 15.96 -6.04 -2.40
N HIS A 322 15.68 -7.13 -3.10
CA HIS A 322 15.60 -7.12 -4.57
C HIS A 322 14.44 -6.26 -5.07
N MET A 323 13.29 -6.29 -4.40
CA MET A 323 12.17 -5.38 -4.67
C MET A 323 12.59 -3.92 -4.44
N ASP A 324 13.23 -3.62 -3.31
CA ASP A 324 13.75 -2.28 -3.00
C ASP A 324 14.73 -1.77 -4.06
N ALA A 325 15.65 -2.61 -4.53
CA ALA A 325 16.58 -2.25 -5.59
C ALA A 325 15.86 -1.89 -6.91
N ASN A 326 14.76 -2.56 -7.23
CA ASN A 326 13.97 -2.26 -8.43
C ASN A 326 13.10 -1.00 -8.25
N ILE A 327 12.64 -0.70 -7.04
CA ILE A 327 12.05 0.60 -6.68
C ILE A 327 13.11 1.71 -6.88
N GLY A 328 14.35 1.46 -6.44
CA GLY A 328 15.49 2.37 -6.64
C GLY A 328 15.68 2.77 -8.11
N LYS A 329 15.64 1.81 -9.04
CA LYS A 329 15.75 2.07 -10.48
C LYS A 329 14.67 3.05 -10.97
N LEU A 330 13.41 2.89 -10.50
CA LEU A 330 12.32 3.80 -10.85
C LEU A 330 12.56 5.20 -10.26
N ILE A 331 12.97 5.31 -9.00
CA ILE A 331 13.25 6.59 -8.34
C ILE A 331 14.42 7.32 -9.03
N GLU A 332 15.49 6.61 -9.36
CA GLU A 332 16.64 7.17 -10.10
C GLU A 332 16.22 7.66 -11.49
N TYR A 333 15.39 6.90 -12.20
CA TYR A 333 14.83 7.32 -13.48
C TYR A 333 14.02 8.62 -13.35
N LEU A 334 13.11 8.71 -12.37
CA LEU A 334 12.30 9.91 -12.13
C LEU A 334 13.19 11.14 -11.84
N LYS A 335 14.25 10.98 -11.05
CA LYS A 335 15.23 12.03 -10.77
C LYS A 335 16.01 12.43 -12.02
N ALA A 336 16.51 11.48 -12.79
CA ALA A 336 17.29 11.72 -14.00
C ALA A 336 16.47 12.45 -15.09
N LYS A 337 15.14 12.27 -15.09
CA LYS A 337 14.22 12.92 -16.04
C LYS A 337 13.56 14.19 -15.47
N SER A 338 13.97 14.66 -14.29
CA SER A 338 13.38 15.82 -13.59
C SER A 338 11.87 15.70 -13.37
N LEU A 339 11.39 14.48 -13.12
CA LEU A 339 9.99 14.18 -12.83
C LEU A 339 9.73 14.04 -11.33
N TYR A 340 10.78 13.73 -10.53
CA TYR A 340 10.67 13.36 -9.11
C TYR A 340 9.96 14.42 -8.27
N ASP A 341 10.33 15.70 -8.41
CA ASP A 341 9.82 16.79 -7.58
C ASP A 341 8.32 17.07 -7.78
N ASN A 342 7.79 16.75 -8.99
CA ASN A 342 6.36 16.86 -9.29
C ASN A 342 5.69 15.48 -9.29
N THR A 343 6.15 14.55 -8.47
CA THR A 343 5.56 13.20 -8.35
C THR A 343 5.16 12.92 -6.89
N LEU A 344 3.89 12.56 -6.68
CA LEU A 344 3.41 11.96 -5.44
C LEU A 344 3.76 10.47 -5.46
N ILE A 345 4.56 10.02 -4.50
CA ILE A 345 5.00 8.62 -4.39
C ILE A 345 4.38 8.02 -3.13
N ILE A 346 3.63 6.94 -3.28
CA ILE A 346 2.97 6.20 -2.21
C ILE A 346 3.52 4.78 -2.22
N PHE A 347 4.10 4.32 -1.12
CA PHE A 347 4.52 2.93 -0.91
C PHE A 347 3.71 2.32 0.23
N LEU A 348 3.18 1.10 0.01
CA LEU A 348 2.47 0.33 1.03
C LEU A 348 2.54 -1.18 0.77
N SER A 349 2.14 -2.00 1.76
CA SER A 349 1.80 -3.42 1.57
C SER A 349 0.29 -3.61 1.53
N ASP A 350 -0.19 -4.59 0.76
CA ASP A 350 -1.63 -4.84 0.61
C ASP A 350 -2.26 -5.61 1.78
N ASN A 351 -1.49 -6.36 2.55
CA ASN A 351 -1.91 -7.00 3.81
C ASN A 351 -0.69 -7.29 4.71
N GLY A 352 -0.93 -7.89 5.86
CA GLY A 352 0.14 -8.42 6.70
C GLY A 352 0.89 -9.59 6.06
N PRO A 353 2.01 -10.04 6.66
CA PRO A 353 2.87 -11.07 6.11
C PRO A 353 2.16 -12.42 6.04
N GLU A 354 2.50 -13.27 5.05
CA GLU A 354 1.90 -14.61 4.90
C GLU A 354 2.50 -15.60 5.89
N GLY A 355 1.69 -16.11 6.78
CA GLY A 355 2.11 -17.09 7.80
C GLY A 355 1.46 -18.47 7.64
N ASN A 356 0.52 -18.60 6.71
CA ASN A 356 -0.16 -19.88 6.46
C ASN A 356 0.75 -20.78 5.63
N ALA A 357 0.76 -22.06 5.96
CA ALA A 357 1.52 -23.03 5.19
C ALA A 357 0.67 -23.59 4.04
N TRP A 358 1.12 -23.36 2.82
CA TRP A 358 0.50 -23.94 1.63
C TRP A 358 1.07 -25.33 1.37
N ASN A 359 0.20 -26.31 1.19
CA ASN A 359 0.60 -27.63 0.72
C ASN A 359 0.58 -27.63 -0.81
N VAL A 360 1.75 -27.48 -1.41
CA VAL A 360 1.92 -27.41 -2.86
C VAL A 360 2.38 -28.76 -3.40
N GLY A 361 1.78 -29.20 -4.50
CA GLY A 361 2.15 -30.42 -5.24
C GLY A 361 2.94 -30.12 -6.51
N SER A 362 3.01 -31.12 -7.42
CA SER A 362 3.58 -30.93 -8.76
C SER A 362 2.97 -29.67 -9.44
N PRO A 363 3.77 -28.88 -10.15
CA PRO A 363 5.15 -29.13 -10.60
C PRO A 363 6.25 -28.70 -9.59
N TRP A 364 5.89 -28.19 -8.43
CA TRP A 364 6.84 -27.67 -7.44
C TRP A 364 7.65 -28.79 -6.77
N ASP A 365 8.97 -28.63 -6.71
CA ASP A 365 9.89 -29.59 -6.09
C ASP A 365 10.86 -28.92 -5.12
N ASN A 366 10.66 -29.13 -3.82
CA ASN A 366 11.49 -28.62 -2.73
C ASN A 366 12.46 -29.68 -2.17
N SER A 367 12.60 -30.85 -2.81
CA SER A 367 13.37 -31.97 -2.30
C SER A 367 14.86 -31.67 -2.15
N ARG A 368 15.41 -30.82 -3.04
CA ARG A 368 16.82 -30.44 -3.05
C ARG A 368 17.02 -29.06 -2.41
N PHE A 369 17.60 -29.04 -1.22
CA PHE A 369 17.84 -27.82 -0.44
C PHE A 369 18.69 -26.77 -1.17
N GLU A 370 19.66 -27.19 -1.95
CA GLU A 370 20.55 -26.34 -2.76
C GLU A 370 19.86 -25.65 -3.94
N ASP A 371 18.66 -26.09 -4.31
CA ASP A 371 17.86 -25.47 -5.36
C ASP A 371 16.82 -24.49 -4.82
N TRP A 372 16.68 -24.37 -3.50
CA TRP A 372 15.74 -23.46 -2.87
C TRP A 372 15.96 -22.01 -3.33
N GLY A 373 14.88 -21.41 -3.80
CA GLY A 373 14.88 -20.04 -4.35
C GLY A 373 15.04 -19.98 -5.87
N LYS A 374 15.27 -21.11 -6.54
CA LYS A 374 15.38 -21.23 -7.98
C LYS A 374 14.05 -21.62 -8.63
N LYS A 375 14.03 -21.57 -9.95
CA LYS A 375 12.92 -22.05 -10.78
C LYS A 375 12.50 -23.47 -10.38
N GLY A 376 11.17 -23.69 -10.27
CA GLY A 376 10.61 -24.99 -9.94
C GLY A 376 10.52 -25.26 -8.44
N THR A 377 10.96 -24.33 -7.57
CA THR A 377 10.82 -24.49 -6.11
C THR A 377 9.74 -23.55 -5.56
N PHE A 378 8.98 -24.02 -4.56
CA PHE A 378 8.00 -23.23 -3.83
C PHE A 378 8.45 -23.11 -2.37
N ILE A 379 9.18 -22.06 -2.06
CA ILE A 379 9.67 -21.80 -0.70
C ILE A 379 8.80 -20.74 -0.05
N GLN A 380 8.42 -20.99 1.20
CA GLN A 380 7.65 -20.12 2.09
C GLN A 380 8.23 -20.21 3.50
N TYR A 381 7.97 -19.24 4.39
CA TYR A 381 8.65 -19.18 5.69
C TYR A 381 7.75 -19.51 6.90
N GLY A 382 6.42 -19.55 6.73
CA GLY A 382 5.46 -19.98 7.74
C GLY A 382 5.28 -19.03 8.94
N ALA A 383 4.45 -19.45 9.88
CA ALA A 383 3.96 -18.64 11.01
C ALA A 383 5.06 -18.02 11.88
N ALA A 384 6.17 -18.72 12.08
CA ALA A 384 7.26 -18.23 12.94
C ALA A 384 7.89 -16.94 12.41
N TRP A 385 8.26 -16.93 11.12
CA TRP A 385 8.84 -15.75 10.48
C TRP A 385 7.77 -14.70 10.12
N ALA A 386 6.54 -15.11 9.80
CA ALA A 386 5.45 -14.17 9.64
C ALA A 386 5.22 -13.33 10.90
N GLN A 387 5.34 -13.94 12.09
CA GLN A 387 5.25 -13.21 13.34
C GLN A 387 6.43 -12.23 13.56
N VAL A 388 7.63 -12.54 13.05
CA VAL A 388 8.76 -11.59 13.02
C VAL A 388 8.43 -10.41 12.12
N SER A 389 7.91 -10.67 10.93
CA SER A 389 7.54 -9.68 9.92
C SER A 389 6.35 -8.81 10.38
N ALA A 390 5.39 -9.38 11.12
CA ALA A 390 4.32 -8.62 11.75
C ALA A 390 4.80 -7.73 12.93
N GLY A 391 6.00 -7.99 13.46
CA GLY A 391 6.58 -7.21 14.57
C GLY A 391 5.88 -7.44 15.90
N PRO A 392 5.31 -6.39 16.56
CA PRO A 392 4.66 -6.52 17.87
C PRO A 392 3.26 -7.14 17.80
N PHE A 393 2.67 -7.25 16.61
CA PHE A 393 1.26 -7.51 16.42
C PHE A 393 0.89 -9.00 16.50
N ARG A 394 -0.43 -9.22 16.72
CA ARG A 394 -1.03 -10.55 16.81
C ARG A 394 -1.30 -11.12 15.42
N LEU A 395 -0.88 -12.37 15.16
CA LEU A 395 -1.11 -13.14 13.93
C LEU A 395 -0.54 -12.44 12.68
N PHE A 396 -1.16 -12.70 11.51
CA PHE A 396 -0.66 -12.35 10.18
C PHE A 396 -1.80 -12.39 9.15
N LYS A 397 -1.52 -12.37 7.85
CA LYS A 397 -2.46 -12.45 6.73
C LYS A 397 -3.55 -13.51 6.95
N GLY A 398 -4.79 -13.18 6.59
CA GLY A 398 -5.98 -14.00 6.81
C GLY A 398 -6.72 -13.70 8.11
N PHE A 399 -6.14 -12.90 9.02
CA PHE A 399 -6.74 -12.51 10.29
C PHE A 399 -6.92 -11.00 10.40
N VAL A 400 -8.06 -10.58 10.95
CA VAL A 400 -8.39 -9.16 11.16
C VAL A 400 -7.81 -8.59 12.47
N SER A 401 -6.94 -9.34 13.15
CA SER A 401 -6.04 -8.83 14.19
C SER A 401 -4.97 -7.91 13.58
N GLU A 402 -4.30 -7.11 14.41
CA GLU A 402 -3.36 -6.10 13.93
C GLU A 402 -2.25 -6.67 13.01
N GLY A 403 -1.77 -7.88 13.27
CA GLY A 403 -0.72 -8.49 12.43
C GLY A 403 -1.17 -8.83 11.00
N GLY A 404 -2.47 -9.01 10.78
CA GLY A 404 -3.00 -9.25 9.43
C GLY A 404 -3.40 -7.98 8.68
N ILE A 405 -3.75 -6.90 9.40
CA ILE A 405 -4.29 -5.67 8.79
C ILE A 405 -3.37 -4.45 8.92
N ARG A 406 -2.38 -4.46 9.82
CA ARG A 406 -1.43 -3.35 9.98
C ARG A 406 -0.31 -3.48 8.94
N ALA A 407 -0.18 -2.48 8.08
CA ALA A 407 0.81 -2.47 6.99
C ALA A 407 1.68 -1.21 7.04
N PRO A 408 2.91 -1.23 6.48
CA PRO A 408 3.69 -0.02 6.32
C PRO A 408 3.04 0.88 5.26
N LEU A 409 3.02 2.20 5.54
CA LEU A 409 2.68 3.24 4.57
C LEU A 409 3.72 4.35 4.64
N ILE A 410 4.29 4.68 3.48
CA ILE A 410 5.19 5.81 3.27
C ILE A 410 4.64 6.65 2.14
N VAL A 411 4.48 7.96 2.37
CA VAL A 411 4.08 8.92 1.32
C VAL A 411 5.13 10.00 1.22
N ALA A 412 5.64 10.24 0.01
CA ALA A 412 6.72 11.19 -0.25
C ALA A 412 6.48 11.99 -1.54
N GLY A 413 7.22 13.08 -1.72
CA GLY A 413 7.20 13.91 -2.92
C GLY A 413 6.11 14.97 -2.90
N HIS A 414 5.44 15.18 -4.04
CA HIS A 414 4.47 16.26 -4.22
C HIS A 414 3.39 16.29 -3.13
N GLY A 415 3.13 17.46 -2.55
CA GLY A 415 2.12 17.65 -1.49
C GLY A 415 2.55 17.22 -0.08
N THR A 416 3.76 16.66 0.10
CA THR A 416 4.28 16.31 1.43
C THR A 416 5.13 17.45 2.00
N ARG A 417 4.96 17.75 3.30
CA ARG A 417 5.76 18.74 4.02
C ARG A 417 6.37 18.16 5.30
N GLY A 418 7.59 18.55 5.59
CA GLY A 418 8.33 18.10 6.76
C GLY A 418 8.99 16.73 6.52
N SER A 419 10.29 16.74 6.23
CA SER A 419 11.09 15.54 5.96
C SER A 419 11.11 14.56 7.12
N GLY A 420 10.99 13.27 6.81
CA GLY A 420 11.20 12.16 7.74
C GLY A 420 10.18 12.06 8.89
N ARG A 421 9.01 12.64 8.73
CA ARG A 421 7.98 12.68 9.77
C ARG A 421 7.36 11.31 10.02
N ILE A 422 7.04 11.04 11.30
CA ILE A 422 6.19 9.92 11.71
C ILE A 422 4.81 10.50 12.04
N SER A 423 3.76 9.88 11.52
CA SER A 423 2.36 10.23 11.79
C SER A 423 1.64 9.05 12.46
N ASN A 424 1.04 9.33 13.60
CA ASN A 424 0.16 8.39 14.31
C ASN A 424 -1.31 8.54 13.88
N ALA A 425 -1.60 9.27 12.80
CA ALA A 425 -2.95 9.37 12.26
C ALA A 425 -3.46 7.98 11.86
N VAL A 426 -4.68 7.67 12.28
CA VAL A 426 -5.38 6.47 11.82
C VAL A 426 -5.69 6.64 10.34
N ALA A 427 -5.09 5.78 9.52
CA ALA A 427 -5.27 5.76 8.07
C ALA A 427 -5.72 4.36 7.62
N HIS A 428 -6.42 4.31 6.49
CA HIS A 428 -6.94 3.08 5.92
C HIS A 428 -6.65 3.01 4.41
N VAL A 429 -6.59 1.82 3.85
CA VAL A 429 -6.30 1.62 2.42
C VAL A 429 -7.30 2.35 1.51
N MET A 430 -8.54 2.54 1.93
CA MET A 430 -9.54 3.34 1.22
C MET A 430 -9.17 4.83 1.10
N ASP A 431 -8.27 5.35 1.96
CA ASP A 431 -7.81 6.73 1.91
C ASP A 431 -6.86 7.01 0.73
N ILE A 432 -6.26 5.96 0.17
CA ILE A 432 -5.30 6.07 -0.94
C ILE A 432 -5.95 6.66 -2.19
N PRO A 433 -7.08 6.14 -2.71
CA PRO A 433 -7.78 6.77 -3.85
C PRO A 433 -8.24 8.20 -3.57
N ALA A 434 -8.77 8.46 -2.36
CA ALA A 434 -9.19 9.81 -1.97
C ALA A 434 -8.02 10.80 -1.96
N THR A 435 -6.82 10.35 -1.51
CA THR A 435 -5.59 11.16 -1.52
C THR A 435 -5.09 11.40 -2.94
N ILE A 436 -5.09 10.38 -3.78
CA ILE A 436 -4.69 10.48 -5.19
C ILE A 436 -5.60 11.44 -5.95
N LEU A 437 -6.92 11.29 -5.81
CA LEU A 437 -7.90 12.17 -6.48
C LEU A 437 -7.79 13.61 -5.98
N SER A 438 -7.58 13.81 -4.68
CA SER A 438 -7.33 15.13 -4.09
C SER A 438 -6.07 15.79 -4.68
N ALA A 439 -4.97 15.07 -4.80
CA ALA A 439 -3.73 15.57 -5.40
C ALA A 439 -3.89 15.89 -6.89
N ALA A 440 -4.70 15.13 -7.61
CA ALA A 440 -5.00 15.34 -9.03
C ALA A 440 -6.06 16.43 -9.28
N GLY A 441 -6.78 16.91 -8.26
CA GLY A 441 -7.91 17.82 -8.41
C GLY A 441 -9.12 17.18 -9.10
N VAL A 442 -9.30 15.87 -9.00
CA VAL A 442 -10.35 15.10 -9.66
C VAL A 442 -11.41 14.67 -8.63
N PRO A 443 -12.69 15.06 -8.79
CA PRO A 443 -13.75 14.65 -7.86
C PRO A 443 -14.16 13.18 -8.11
N HIS A 444 -14.59 12.48 -7.05
CA HIS A 444 -15.27 11.20 -7.18
C HIS A 444 -16.72 11.43 -7.61
N PRO A 445 -17.22 10.77 -8.67
CA PRO A 445 -18.57 10.98 -9.18
C PRO A 445 -19.62 10.19 -8.37
N GLY A 446 -20.87 10.67 -8.36
CA GLY A 446 -22.01 9.90 -7.86
C GLY A 446 -22.57 8.91 -8.91
N THR A 447 -22.30 9.17 -10.20
CA THR A 447 -22.71 8.32 -11.33
C THR A 447 -21.54 8.19 -12.31
N TYR A 448 -21.38 7.02 -12.91
CA TYR A 448 -20.38 6.78 -13.94
C TYR A 448 -20.96 5.87 -15.04
N ASN A 449 -20.82 6.28 -16.30
CA ASN A 449 -21.38 5.58 -17.47
C ASN A 449 -22.87 5.17 -17.30
N GLY A 450 -23.67 6.04 -16.70
CA GLY A 450 -25.10 5.81 -16.47
C GLY A 450 -25.44 4.94 -15.25
N ASN A 451 -24.44 4.40 -14.54
CA ASN A 451 -24.63 3.62 -13.32
C ASN A 451 -24.41 4.49 -12.08
N ASN A 452 -25.23 4.30 -11.05
CA ASN A 452 -24.93 4.84 -9.73
C ASN A 452 -23.71 4.11 -9.16
N VAL A 453 -22.69 4.88 -8.73
CA VAL A 453 -21.51 4.32 -8.07
C VAL A 453 -21.49 4.66 -6.59
N ALA A 454 -21.05 3.72 -5.79
CA ALA A 454 -20.93 3.91 -4.36
C ALA A 454 -19.94 5.06 -4.07
N PRO A 455 -20.23 5.92 -3.08
CA PRO A 455 -19.33 7.00 -2.69
C PRO A 455 -18.03 6.41 -2.14
N SER A 456 -16.92 7.14 -2.33
CA SER A 456 -15.69 6.82 -1.63
C SER A 456 -15.90 6.95 -0.12
N GLN A 457 -15.53 5.91 0.63
CA GLN A 457 -15.56 5.89 2.10
C GLN A 457 -14.22 6.35 2.71
N GLY A 458 -13.19 6.44 1.88
CA GLY A 458 -11.86 6.94 2.27
C GLY A 458 -11.83 8.45 2.44
N LYS A 459 -10.89 8.92 3.26
CA LYS A 459 -10.61 10.34 3.51
C LYS A 459 -9.24 10.70 2.97
N SER A 460 -9.12 11.81 2.24
CA SER A 460 -7.83 12.28 1.74
C SER A 460 -6.84 12.52 2.89
N LEU A 461 -5.65 11.95 2.78
CA LEU A 461 -4.55 12.17 3.72
C LEU A 461 -3.80 13.50 3.47
N ALA A 462 -4.15 14.26 2.41
CA ALA A 462 -3.48 15.51 2.05
C ALA A 462 -3.30 16.47 3.24
N PRO A 463 -4.30 16.71 4.12
CA PRO A 463 -4.11 17.58 5.30
C PRO A 463 -3.11 17.04 6.34
N VAL A 464 -2.89 15.72 6.39
CA VAL A 464 -1.84 15.13 7.24
C VAL A 464 -0.48 15.24 6.53
N LEU A 465 -0.45 15.07 5.21
CA LEU A 465 0.77 15.13 4.42
C LEU A 465 1.37 16.54 4.39
N ASP A 466 0.55 17.58 4.26
CA ASP A 466 0.99 18.98 4.28
C ASP A 466 1.17 19.54 5.70
N ASN A 467 0.90 18.73 6.73
CA ASN A 467 1.00 19.07 8.17
C ASN A 467 -0.02 20.13 8.64
N SER A 468 -1.14 20.30 7.93
CA SER A 468 -2.23 21.19 8.36
C SER A 468 -3.16 20.54 9.40
N LEU A 469 -3.23 19.20 9.41
CA LEU A 469 -3.95 18.42 10.42
C LEU A 469 -3.10 17.29 10.99
N VAL A 470 -3.36 16.90 12.22
CA VAL A 470 -2.74 15.71 12.85
C VAL A 470 -3.44 14.41 12.47
N SER A 471 -4.74 14.47 12.13
CA SER A 471 -5.56 13.33 11.71
C SER A 471 -6.69 13.80 10.80
N VAL A 472 -7.09 12.93 9.85
CA VAL A 472 -8.28 13.13 9.00
C VAL A 472 -9.52 12.47 9.59
N ARG A 473 -9.36 11.65 10.64
CA ARG A 473 -10.47 11.01 11.36
C ARG A 473 -10.67 11.65 12.71
N GLY A 474 -11.93 11.91 13.02
CA GLY A 474 -12.35 12.35 14.34
C GLY A 474 -12.67 11.16 15.25
N PRO A 475 -12.93 11.43 16.55
CA PRO A 475 -13.17 10.38 17.54
C PRO A 475 -14.47 9.60 17.33
N SER A 476 -15.39 10.08 16.48
CA SER A 476 -16.63 9.38 16.11
C SER A 476 -16.49 8.49 14.87
N ASP A 477 -15.39 8.62 14.12
CA ASP A 477 -15.17 7.79 12.92
C ASP A 477 -14.80 6.36 13.31
N TRP A 478 -15.35 5.40 12.61
CA TRP A 478 -15.04 4.00 12.81
C TRP A 478 -14.65 3.30 11.52
N LEU A 479 -13.93 2.18 11.64
CA LEU A 479 -13.47 1.31 10.56
C LEU A 479 -13.82 -0.14 10.91
N GLY A 480 -14.33 -0.89 9.93
CA GLY A 480 -14.72 -2.29 10.11
C GLY A 480 -13.94 -3.24 9.22
N TRP A 481 -13.82 -4.50 9.64
CA TRP A 481 -13.19 -5.59 8.89
C TRP A 481 -13.98 -6.88 9.07
N GLU A 482 -14.18 -7.61 7.99
CA GLU A 482 -14.57 -9.01 8.00
C GLU A 482 -13.69 -9.78 7.02
N LEU A 483 -13.21 -10.94 7.41
CA LEU A 483 -12.62 -11.93 6.53
C LEU A 483 -12.69 -13.33 7.17
N PHE A 484 -13.17 -14.29 6.38
CA PHE A 484 -13.25 -15.71 6.80
C PHE A 484 -14.03 -15.93 8.09
N GLY A 485 -14.99 -15.05 8.42
CA GLY A 485 -15.76 -15.07 9.65
C GLY A 485 -15.09 -14.35 10.83
N ASN A 486 -13.82 -13.98 10.74
CA ASN A 486 -13.16 -13.12 11.72
C ASN A 486 -13.64 -11.67 11.51
N ARG A 487 -13.85 -10.92 12.59
CA ARG A 487 -14.52 -9.63 12.59
C ARG A 487 -13.80 -8.63 13.47
N ALA A 488 -13.72 -7.39 13.05
CA ALA A 488 -13.22 -6.30 13.89
C ALA A 488 -13.93 -4.99 13.57
N ILE A 489 -14.04 -4.14 14.58
CA ILE A 489 -14.46 -2.75 14.45
C ILE A 489 -13.55 -1.90 15.32
N ARG A 490 -13.06 -0.79 14.76
CA ARG A 490 -12.20 0.17 15.46
C ARG A 490 -12.84 1.54 15.46
N GLN A 491 -12.84 2.19 16.61
CA GLN A 491 -13.14 3.61 16.78
C GLN A 491 -12.07 4.25 17.67
N ASP A 492 -11.38 5.24 17.14
CA ASP A 492 -10.25 5.87 17.80
C ASP A 492 -9.20 4.84 18.23
N LYS A 493 -8.84 4.77 19.50
CA LYS A 493 -7.92 3.77 20.07
C LYS A 493 -8.56 2.41 20.36
N TRP A 494 -9.89 2.34 20.42
CA TRP A 494 -10.62 1.13 20.81
C TRP A 494 -10.84 0.21 19.61
N LYS A 495 -10.47 -1.06 19.76
CA LYS A 495 -10.77 -2.11 18.79
C LYS A 495 -11.51 -3.26 19.45
N LEU A 496 -12.67 -3.58 18.89
CA LEU A 496 -13.42 -4.78 19.25
C LEU A 496 -13.11 -5.85 18.20
N LEU A 497 -12.62 -7.00 18.64
CA LEU A 497 -12.11 -8.09 17.80
C LEU A 497 -12.82 -9.39 18.13
N TRP A 498 -13.24 -10.11 17.10
CA TRP A 498 -13.74 -11.47 17.19
C TRP A 498 -12.90 -12.38 16.28
N LEU A 499 -12.20 -13.33 16.86
CA LEU A 499 -11.48 -14.37 16.13
C LEU A 499 -12.05 -15.74 16.49
N CYS A 500 -12.21 -16.59 15.47
CA CYS A 500 -12.63 -17.96 15.68
C CYS A 500 -11.53 -18.83 16.32
N GLU A 501 -11.92 -19.93 16.93
CA GLU A 501 -10.97 -20.96 17.37
C GLU A 501 -10.24 -21.60 16.17
N PRO A 502 -8.99 -21.99 16.33
CA PRO A 502 -8.16 -21.96 17.55
C PRO A 502 -7.38 -20.66 17.77
N HIS A 503 -7.56 -19.65 16.92
CA HIS A 503 -6.76 -18.41 16.93
C HIS A 503 -7.32 -17.33 17.86
N GLY A 504 -8.58 -17.46 18.27
CA GLY A 504 -9.28 -16.65 19.26
C GLY A 504 -10.18 -17.52 20.13
N ALA A 505 -10.97 -16.85 20.99
CA ALA A 505 -11.87 -17.52 21.92
C ALA A 505 -13.31 -17.68 21.40
N GLY A 506 -13.57 -17.35 20.12
CA GLY A 506 -14.91 -17.38 19.55
C GLY A 506 -15.88 -16.37 20.19
N ASN A 507 -15.37 -15.32 20.79
CA ASN A 507 -16.15 -14.24 21.40
C ASN A 507 -15.53 -12.87 21.11
N TRP A 508 -16.29 -11.80 21.39
CA TRP A 508 -15.82 -10.44 21.23
C TRP A 508 -14.90 -10.02 22.38
N GLN A 509 -13.69 -9.54 22.04
CA GLN A 509 -12.65 -9.02 22.92
C GLN A 509 -12.37 -7.56 22.59
N LEU A 510 -12.13 -6.73 23.61
CA LEU A 510 -11.91 -5.27 23.46
C LEU A 510 -10.47 -4.91 23.83
N TYR A 511 -9.81 -4.13 22.97
CA TYR A 511 -8.43 -3.70 23.15
C TYR A 511 -8.27 -2.18 23.04
N ASP A 512 -7.35 -1.61 23.82
CA ASP A 512 -6.86 -0.24 23.69
C ASP A 512 -5.57 -0.27 22.87
N LEU A 513 -5.63 0.04 21.59
CA LEU A 513 -4.50 -0.09 20.66
C LEU A 513 -3.35 0.91 20.91
N ASP A 514 -3.58 1.99 21.66
CA ASP A 514 -2.51 2.92 22.02
C ASP A 514 -1.60 2.33 23.10
N ALA A 515 -2.18 1.63 24.08
CA ALA A 515 -1.45 0.96 25.16
C ALA A 515 -1.09 -0.48 24.80
N ASP A 516 -1.96 -1.16 24.06
CA ASP A 516 -1.88 -2.60 23.73
C ASP A 516 -2.02 -2.87 22.23
N PRO A 517 -1.07 -2.43 21.40
CA PRO A 517 -1.10 -2.74 19.97
C PRO A 517 -0.92 -4.24 19.68
N GLY A 518 -0.46 -5.02 20.66
CA GLY A 518 -0.33 -6.47 20.58
C GLY A 518 -1.64 -7.25 20.78
N GLU A 519 -2.74 -6.58 21.17
CA GLU A 519 -4.04 -7.24 21.44
C GLU A 519 -3.93 -8.38 22.47
N THR A 520 -3.30 -8.09 23.63
CA THR A 520 -2.96 -9.06 24.67
C THR A 520 -3.86 -8.96 25.90
N ASN A 521 -4.45 -7.80 26.18
CA ASN A 521 -5.24 -7.52 27.38
C ASN A 521 -6.70 -7.21 27.02
N ASP A 522 -7.57 -8.18 27.18
CA ASP A 522 -9.01 -8.02 26.91
C ASP A 522 -9.70 -7.15 27.98
N LEU A 523 -10.17 -6.00 27.58
CA LEU A 523 -10.88 -5.01 28.39
C LEU A 523 -12.41 -5.11 28.28
N SER A 524 -12.95 -6.14 27.62
CA SER A 524 -14.40 -6.26 27.34
C SER A 524 -15.26 -6.24 28.60
N SER A 525 -14.79 -6.81 29.70
CA SER A 525 -15.46 -6.81 31.01
C SER A 525 -15.23 -5.49 31.78
N ALA A 526 -14.05 -4.85 31.61
CA ALA A 526 -13.70 -3.61 32.30
C ALA A 526 -14.35 -2.38 31.65
N GLN A 527 -14.66 -2.43 30.34
CA GLN A 527 -15.21 -1.33 29.54
C GLN A 527 -16.53 -1.73 28.83
N PRO A 528 -17.59 -2.14 29.57
CA PRO A 528 -18.81 -2.69 28.96
C PRO A 528 -19.53 -1.69 28.05
N LYS A 529 -19.52 -0.40 28.37
CA LYS A 529 -20.15 0.65 27.54
C LYS A 529 -19.44 0.84 26.21
N VAL A 530 -18.11 0.83 26.19
CA VAL A 530 -17.32 0.91 24.96
C VAL A 530 -17.56 -0.32 24.08
N ARG A 531 -17.57 -1.50 24.70
CA ARG A 531 -17.89 -2.75 24.00
C ARG A 531 -19.28 -2.70 23.36
N GLU A 532 -20.30 -2.27 24.07
CA GLU A 532 -21.67 -2.14 23.56
C GLU A 532 -21.76 -1.16 22.37
N GLN A 533 -21.13 0.00 22.49
CA GLN A 533 -21.05 0.99 21.41
C GLN A 533 -20.40 0.40 20.14
N LEU A 534 -19.27 -0.28 20.30
CA LEU A 534 -18.58 -0.89 19.15
C LEU A 534 -19.35 -2.07 18.54
N LEU A 535 -20.11 -2.81 19.33
CA LEU A 535 -21.03 -3.84 18.80
C LEU A 535 -22.12 -3.22 17.91
N ALA A 536 -22.66 -2.06 18.30
CA ALA A 536 -23.63 -1.33 17.48
C ALA A 536 -22.98 -0.87 16.14
N HIS A 537 -21.76 -0.32 16.19
CA HIS A 537 -21.02 0.05 14.96
C HIS A 537 -20.68 -1.15 14.09
N TRP A 538 -20.36 -2.31 14.70
CA TRP A 538 -20.18 -3.54 13.93
C TRP A 538 -21.47 -3.95 13.19
N ALA A 539 -22.61 -3.89 13.85
CA ALA A 539 -23.89 -4.22 13.24
C ALA A 539 -24.24 -3.27 12.08
N GLU A 540 -23.96 -1.97 12.25
CA GLU A 540 -24.10 -0.95 11.21
C GLU A 540 -23.15 -1.22 10.03
N TYR A 541 -21.86 -1.49 10.31
CA TYR A 541 -20.87 -1.86 9.28
C TYR A 541 -21.32 -3.07 8.46
N ALA A 542 -21.70 -4.14 9.14
CA ALA A 542 -22.10 -5.38 8.48
C ALA A 542 -23.34 -5.18 7.58
N ALA A 543 -24.33 -4.42 8.05
CA ALA A 543 -25.53 -4.13 7.29
C ALA A 543 -25.28 -3.21 6.09
N SER A 544 -24.50 -2.12 6.29
CA SER A 544 -24.25 -1.12 5.24
C SER A 544 -23.33 -1.63 4.12
N ASN A 545 -22.45 -2.58 4.41
CA ASN A 545 -21.49 -3.13 3.45
C ASN A 545 -21.90 -4.51 2.88
N ASN A 546 -23.10 -5.04 3.18
CA ASN A 546 -23.57 -6.35 2.70
C ASN A 546 -22.71 -7.53 3.18
N VAL A 547 -22.19 -7.48 4.41
CA VAL A 547 -21.36 -8.56 4.95
C VAL A 547 -22.17 -9.84 5.10
N VAL A 548 -21.70 -10.93 4.50
CA VAL A 548 -22.25 -12.28 4.63
C VAL A 548 -21.22 -13.14 5.35
N LEU A 549 -21.47 -13.47 6.61
CA LEU A 549 -20.59 -14.35 7.36
C LEU A 549 -20.53 -15.73 6.71
N PRO A 550 -19.33 -16.31 6.51
CA PRO A 550 -19.18 -17.57 5.82
C PRO A 550 -19.68 -18.75 6.67
N ASP A 551 -20.26 -19.75 6.02
CA ASP A 551 -20.65 -21.04 6.60
C ASP A 551 -19.46 -22.02 6.71
N SER A 552 -18.33 -21.69 6.09
CA SER A 552 -17.07 -22.40 6.17
C SER A 552 -15.90 -21.43 6.06
N SER A 553 -14.80 -21.72 6.75
CA SER A 553 -13.66 -20.80 6.85
C SER A 553 -12.33 -21.57 6.76
N PRO A 554 -11.33 -21.06 6.05
CA PRO A 554 -10.00 -21.66 6.05
C PRO A 554 -9.22 -21.42 7.36
N THR A 555 -9.64 -20.44 8.17
CA THR A 555 -8.93 -20.05 9.41
C THR A 555 -9.62 -20.53 10.68
N CYS A 556 -10.87 -20.98 10.61
CA CYS A 556 -11.64 -21.42 11.76
C CYS A 556 -11.66 -22.95 11.86
N ALA A 557 -11.63 -23.48 13.09
CA ALA A 557 -11.93 -24.88 13.31
C ALA A 557 -13.34 -25.20 12.78
N LYS A 558 -13.51 -26.35 12.13
CA LYS A 558 -14.86 -26.77 11.73
C LYS A 558 -15.70 -26.87 12.99
N ALA A 559 -16.88 -26.25 12.99
CA ALA A 559 -17.89 -26.52 14.00
C ALA A 559 -18.17 -28.02 13.95
N ASN A 560 -17.93 -28.73 15.07
CA ASN A 560 -18.26 -30.16 15.23
C ASN A 560 -19.77 -30.35 15.18
#